data_beee7ba0c2168fbbd08f857eb43bd4f0
#
_entry.id   beee7ba0c2168fbbd08f857eb43bd4f0
#
_cell.length_a   1.000
_cell.length_b   1.000
_cell.length_c   1.000
_cell.angle_alpha   90.00
_cell.angle_beta   90.00
_cell.angle_gamma   90.00
#
_symmetry.space_group_name_H-M   'P 1'
#
loop_
_entity.id
_entity.type
_entity.pdbx_description
1 polymer ?
#
loop_
_entity_poly.entity_id
_entity_poly.type
_entity_poly.pdbx_seq_one_letter_code
_entity_poly.pdbx_strand_id
1 'polypeptide(L)'
;GLMKFISADGILYMTFDCYQGQRVVAAVSCRTGGVSEPPFSSLNMGFHTGDDADAVRENRRRYFEALGLSASRLVSGNQVHGTYIYKVTEKDAGRGALTMETAIPACDGFMTDEKDIPITMNYADCTPLFFYDPVKQAIALSHGGWRGTAGNIAALTVAKMEKNYGSKRKDILCAIGPAIGLECFEVGEEVVEEFYKLFNEKEISRLSVKKANGKYLFDLHNANRRLLEKAGIPADHIEDCGLCTYCHDDLFYSYRRSGGKTGRHMAVMALV
;
A
#
# COMPACT_ATOMS: atom_id res chain seq x y z
N GLY A 1 8.88 -13.02 14.00
CA GLY A 1 7.80 -12.26 13.46
C GLY A 1 8.23 -11.31 12.38
N LEU A 2 7.43 -11.25 11.35
CA LEU A 2 7.69 -10.42 10.17
C LEU A 2 6.94 -9.08 10.25
N MET A 3 6.19 -8.86 11.33
CA MET A 3 5.38 -7.67 11.52
C MET A 3 5.00 -7.53 12.97
N LYS A 4 4.59 -6.32 13.36
CA LYS A 4 4.06 -6.06 14.70
C LYS A 4 2.74 -5.30 14.60
N PHE A 5 1.81 -5.66 15.48
CA PHE A 5 0.62 -4.85 15.74
C PHE A 5 0.86 -4.01 16.97
N ILE A 6 0.55 -2.73 16.88
CA ILE A 6 0.73 -1.75 17.95
C ILE A 6 -0.61 -1.12 18.25
N SER A 7 -0.94 -1.01 19.53
CA SER A 7 -2.13 -0.30 20.01
C SER A 7 -1.70 0.94 20.78
N ALA A 8 -2.17 2.09 20.33
CA ALA A 8 -1.88 3.37 20.97
C ALA A 8 -3.16 4.21 20.99
N ASP A 9 -3.60 4.60 22.19
CA ASP A 9 -4.80 5.46 22.37
C ASP A 9 -6.05 4.93 21.64
N GLY A 10 -6.24 3.60 21.66
CA GLY A 10 -7.38 2.97 21.00
C GLY A 10 -7.21 2.75 19.51
N ILE A 11 -6.07 3.15 18.94
CA ILE A 11 -5.75 2.97 17.52
C ILE A 11 -4.84 1.75 17.36
N LEU A 12 -5.27 0.82 16.53
CA LEU A 12 -4.48 -0.36 16.16
C LEU A 12 -3.88 -0.17 14.78
N TYR A 13 -2.58 -0.43 14.64
CA TYR A 13 -1.90 -0.41 13.36
C TYR A 13 -0.80 -1.46 13.32
N MET A 14 -0.36 -1.81 12.11
CA MET A 14 0.74 -2.74 11.93
C MET A 14 1.99 -2.04 11.41
N THR A 15 3.15 -2.59 11.78
CA THR A 15 4.46 -2.17 11.29
C THR A 15 5.23 -3.39 10.79
N PHE A 16 6.42 -3.17 10.24
CA PHE A 16 7.26 -4.22 9.66
C PHE A 16 8.58 -4.33 10.42
N ASP A 17 9.05 -5.56 10.62
CA ASP A 17 10.30 -5.81 11.34
C ASP A 17 11.52 -5.22 10.61
N CYS A 18 11.52 -5.24 9.27
CA CYS A 18 12.64 -4.72 8.47
C CYS A 18 12.91 -3.22 8.70
N TYR A 19 11.93 -2.48 9.18
CA TYR A 19 12.07 -1.05 9.43
C TYR A 19 12.30 -0.71 10.90
N GLN A 20 12.33 -1.69 11.79
CA GLN A 20 12.58 -1.45 13.22
C GLN A 20 14.00 -0.90 13.42
N GLY A 21 14.10 0.19 14.21
CA GLY A 21 15.38 0.85 14.46
C GLY A 21 15.91 1.70 13.32
N GLN A 22 15.19 1.77 12.20
CA GLN A 22 15.52 2.64 11.08
C GLN A 22 14.89 4.02 11.25
N ARG A 23 15.41 5.01 10.52
CA ARG A 23 14.90 6.40 10.56
C ARG A 23 13.70 6.58 9.63
N VAL A 24 12.73 5.71 9.77
CA VAL A 24 11.53 5.71 8.95
C VAL A 24 10.34 5.22 9.78
N VAL A 25 9.18 5.84 9.56
CA VAL A 25 7.90 5.32 10.03
C VAL A 25 7.23 4.66 8.82
N ALA A 26 6.80 3.42 8.99
CA ALA A 26 6.05 2.69 7.96
C ALA A 26 4.96 1.89 8.67
N ALA A 27 3.70 2.16 8.32
CA ALA A 27 2.57 1.58 9.02
C ALA A 27 1.38 1.40 8.10
N VAL A 28 0.50 0.46 8.48
CA VAL A 28 -0.83 0.29 7.88
C VAL A 28 -1.86 0.34 9.00
N SER A 29 -2.86 1.22 8.87
CA SER A 29 -3.93 1.32 9.86
C SER A 29 -4.82 0.08 9.83
N CYS A 30 -5.36 -0.30 10.99
CA CYS A 30 -6.46 -1.24 11.08
C CYS A 30 -7.78 -0.47 11.07
N ARG A 31 -8.89 -1.19 10.97
CA ARG A 31 -10.20 -0.55 10.77
C ARG A 31 -10.87 -0.07 12.05
N THR A 32 -10.30 -0.33 13.21
CA THR A 32 -10.90 -0.01 14.52
C THR A 32 -10.40 1.31 15.10
N GLY A 33 -11.15 1.90 16.01
CA GLY A 33 -10.74 3.09 16.76
C GLY A 33 -11.19 4.43 16.17
N GLY A 34 -11.99 4.41 15.11
CA GLY A 34 -12.48 5.63 14.48
C GLY A 34 -13.91 5.99 14.81
N VAL A 35 -14.43 6.97 14.08
CA VAL A 35 -15.77 7.53 14.30
C VAL A 35 -16.71 7.27 13.13
N SER A 36 -16.28 6.62 12.07
CA SER A 36 -17.14 6.28 10.94
C SER A 36 -18.13 5.18 11.32
N GLU A 37 -19.34 5.28 10.75
CA GLU A 37 -20.42 4.32 10.97
C GLU A 37 -20.52 3.31 9.82
N PRO A 38 -21.24 2.19 10.01
CA PRO A 38 -21.41 1.22 8.93
C PRO A 38 -21.93 1.86 7.66
N PRO A 39 -21.48 1.48 6.47
CA PRO A 39 -20.56 0.36 6.20
C PRO A 39 -19.07 0.72 6.30
N PHE A 40 -18.73 1.88 6.83
CA PHE A 40 -17.36 2.41 6.88
C PHE A 40 -16.67 2.23 8.23
N SER A 41 -17.33 1.55 9.18
CA SER A 41 -16.86 1.49 10.57
C SER A 41 -15.52 0.78 10.72
N SER A 42 -14.63 1.40 11.44
CA SER A 42 -14.80 2.71 12.11
C SER A 42 -13.69 3.71 11.73
N LEU A 43 -12.47 3.25 11.38
CA LEU A 43 -11.33 4.10 11.07
C LEU A 43 -11.13 4.25 9.56
N ASN A 44 -12.18 4.69 8.85
CA ASN A 44 -12.09 4.91 7.42
C ASN A 44 -11.20 6.11 7.11
N MET A 45 -10.22 5.91 6.22
CA MET A 45 -9.22 6.90 5.83
C MET A 45 -9.50 7.55 4.47
N GLY A 46 -10.44 7.01 3.70
CA GLY A 46 -10.68 7.45 2.33
C GLY A 46 -11.81 8.46 2.20
N PHE A 47 -11.53 9.61 1.59
CA PHE A 47 -12.57 10.60 1.28
C PHE A 47 -13.51 10.18 0.14
N HIS A 48 -13.08 9.26 -0.69
CA HIS A 48 -13.80 8.88 -1.92
C HIS A 48 -14.82 7.76 -1.71
N THR A 49 -15.06 7.34 -0.48
CA THR A 49 -15.88 6.15 -0.20
C THR A 49 -17.37 6.43 -0.04
N GLY A 50 -17.75 7.69 0.08
CA GLY A 50 -19.13 8.08 0.37
C GLY A 50 -19.41 8.32 1.85
N ASP A 51 -18.40 8.23 2.69
CA ASP A 51 -18.48 8.53 4.12
C ASP A 51 -18.52 10.05 4.38
N ASP A 52 -18.91 10.43 5.58
CA ASP A 52 -18.83 11.80 6.05
C ASP A 52 -17.37 12.28 6.07
N ALA A 53 -17.08 13.37 5.40
CA ALA A 53 -15.73 13.92 5.31
C ALA A 53 -15.15 14.31 6.67
N ASP A 54 -15.98 14.80 7.59
CA ASP A 54 -15.52 15.16 8.94
C ASP A 54 -15.11 13.92 9.72
N ALA A 55 -15.82 12.81 9.55
CA ALA A 55 -15.44 11.53 10.15
C ALA A 55 -14.08 11.07 9.64
N VAL A 56 -13.83 11.16 8.33
CA VAL A 56 -12.54 10.79 7.73
C VAL A 56 -11.42 11.68 8.28
N ARG A 57 -11.65 12.98 8.42
CA ARG A 57 -10.66 13.92 8.99
C ARG A 57 -10.32 13.55 10.44
N GLU A 58 -11.31 13.23 11.25
CA GLU A 58 -11.08 12.80 12.64
C GLU A 58 -10.34 11.48 12.70
N ASN A 59 -10.68 10.52 11.83
CA ASN A 59 -9.99 9.23 11.75
C ASN A 59 -8.50 9.42 11.42
N ARG A 60 -8.21 10.27 10.43
CA ARG A 60 -6.83 10.60 10.04
C ARG A 60 -6.06 11.25 11.19
N ARG A 61 -6.70 12.17 11.90
CA ARG A 61 -6.11 12.83 13.06
C ARG A 61 -5.70 11.80 14.13
N ARG A 62 -6.60 10.89 14.48
CA ARG A 62 -6.34 9.84 15.47
C ARG A 62 -5.20 8.92 15.10
N TYR A 63 -5.19 8.47 13.86
CA TYR A 63 -4.16 7.56 13.35
C TYR A 63 -2.79 8.24 13.37
N PHE A 64 -2.70 9.46 12.86
CA PHE A 64 -1.44 10.20 12.79
C PHE A 64 -0.91 10.57 14.18
N GLU A 65 -1.80 10.93 15.10
CA GLU A 65 -1.42 11.14 16.50
C GLU A 65 -0.80 9.88 17.10
N ALA A 66 -1.40 8.72 16.87
CA ALA A 66 -0.85 7.43 17.33
C ALA A 66 0.53 7.13 16.72
N LEU A 67 0.77 7.55 15.48
CA LEU A 67 2.06 7.39 14.81
C LEU A 67 3.12 8.43 15.21
N GLY A 68 2.71 9.49 15.91
CA GLY A 68 3.60 10.62 16.21
C GLY A 68 3.92 11.49 14.99
N LEU A 69 3.02 11.50 14.01
CA LEU A 69 3.18 12.28 12.77
C LEU A 69 2.11 13.37 12.68
N SER A 70 2.35 14.39 11.86
CA SER A 70 1.39 15.47 11.63
C SER A 70 0.43 15.12 10.50
N ALA A 71 -0.85 14.96 10.80
CA ALA A 71 -1.88 14.71 9.81
C ALA A 71 -2.04 15.87 8.82
N SER A 72 -1.72 17.09 9.24
CA SER A 72 -1.82 18.27 8.38
C SER A 72 -0.79 18.30 7.26
N ARG A 73 0.26 17.49 7.37
CA ARG A 73 1.34 17.44 6.38
C ARG A 73 1.27 16.22 5.48
N LEU A 74 0.32 15.32 5.70
CA LEU A 74 0.24 14.12 4.87
C LEU A 74 -0.04 14.47 3.41
N VAL A 75 0.52 13.64 2.51
CA VAL A 75 0.28 13.75 1.08
C VAL A 75 -0.53 12.54 0.63
N SER A 76 -1.64 12.79 -0.03
CA SER A 76 -2.43 11.74 -0.65
C SER A 76 -2.77 12.10 -2.10
N GLY A 77 -3.18 11.10 -2.86
CA GLY A 77 -3.46 11.28 -4.28
C GLY A 77 -4.79 10.67 -4.68
N ASN A 78 -5.19 10.97 -5.89
CA ASN A 78 -6.30 10.31 -6.55
C ASN A 78 -5.77 9.06 -7.24
N GLN A 79 -5.95 7.90 -6.59
CA GLN A 79 -5.50 6.61 -7.10
C GLN A 79 -6.40 6.16 -8.25
N VAL A 80 -5.80 5.78 -9.36
CA VAL A 80 -6.53 5.43 -10.60
C VAL A 80 -6.15 4.06 -11.14
N HIS A 81 -5.47 3.24 -10.33
CA HIS A 81 -4.99 1.92 -10.72
C HIS A 81 -3.98 1.96 -11.89
N GLY A 82 -3.24 3.05 -11.98
CA GLY A 82 -2.18 3.23 -12.95
C GLY A 82 -0.80 2.90 -12.36
N THR A 83 0.24 3.46 -12.98
CA THR A 83 1.63 3.22 -12.56
C THR A 83 2.44 4.50 -12.40
N TYR A 84 1.79 5.66 -12.36
CA TYR A 84 2.49 6.92 -12.17
C TYR A 84 2.92 7.11 -10.73
N ILE A 85 4.22 7.40 -10.55
CA ILE A 85 4.84 7.63 -9.24
C ILE A 85 5.28 9.08 -9.18
N TYR A 86 4.71 9.82 -8.22
CA TYR A 86 4.93 11.26 -8.07
C TYR A 86 6.04 11.53 -7.06
N LYS A 87 6.97 12.41 -7.44
CA LYS A 87 8.04 12.85 -6.55
C LYS A 87 7.53 13.97 -5.64
N VAL A 88 7.43 13.68 -4.34
CA VAL A 88 6.94 14.62 -3.33
C VAL A 88 8.09 15.50 -2.84
N THR A 89 7.81 16.80 -2.73
CA THR A 89 8.72 17.79 -2.14
C THR A 89 7.99 18.58 -1.07
N GLU A 90 8.68 19.43 -0.33
CA GLU A 90 8.11 20.24 0.77
C GLU A 90 6.88 21.05 0.34
N LYS A 91 6.85 21.52 -0.90
CA LYS A 91 5.70 22.27 -1.42
C LYS A 91 4.41 21.44 -1.51
N ASP A 92 4.52 20.11 -1.50
CA ASP A 92 3.38 19.20 -1.58
C ASP A 92 2.82 18.83 -0.21
N ALA A 93 3.51 19.19 0.89
CA ALA A 93 3.09 18.83 2.23
C ALA A 93 1.64 19.31 2.49
N GLY A 94 0.79 18.36 2.92
CA GLY A 94 -0.62 18.63 3.21
C GLY A 94 -1.57 18.50 2.03
N ARG A 95 -1.08 18.23 0.83
CA ARG A 95 -1.96 18.02 -0.33
C ARG A 95 -2.77 16.74 -0.13
N GLY A 96 -4.10 16.88 -0.22
CA GLY A 96 -5.02 15.78 0.00
C GLY A 96 -5.24 15.40 1.47
N ALA A 97 -4.69 16.17 2.42
CA ALA A 97 -4.80 15.87 3.85
C ALA A 97 -6.23 16.08 4.38
N LEU A 98 -6.86 17.19 4.01
CA LEU A 98 -8.17 17.58 4.52
C LEU A 98 -9.29 17.47 3.51
N THR A 99 -8.96 17.36 2.22
CA THR A 99 -9.92 17.28 1.12
C THR A 99 -9.26 16.64 -0.09
N MET A 100 -10.07 15.98 -0.93
CA MET A 100 -9.60 15.44 -2.22
C MET A 100 -9.24 16.53 -3.23
N GLU A 101 -9.77 17.75 -3.07
CA GLU A 101 -9.54 18.85 -4.01
C GLU A 101 -8.07 19.20 -4.18
N THR A 102 -7.27 19.06 -3.13
CA THR A 102 -5.84 19.37 -3.15
C THR A 102 -4.96 18.14 -3.38
N ALA A 103 -5.55 16.95 -3.49
CA ALA A 103 -4.82 15.69 -3.69
C ALA A 103 -4.00 15.73 -4.99
N ILE A 104 -2.91 14.94 -5.01
CA ILE A 104 -2.10 14.79 -6.21
C ILE A 104 -2.94 14.05 -7.27
N PRO A 105 -3.11 14.60 -8.47
CA PRO A 105 -3.95 13.97 -9.49
C PRO A 105 -3.35 12.67 -10.02
N ALA A 106 -4.21 11.68 -10.27
CA ALA A 106 -3.92 10.48 -11.06
C ALA A 106 -2.55 9.84 -10.77
N CYS A 107 -2.31 9.42 -9.53
CA CYS A 107 -1.07 8.76 -9.15
C CYS A 107 -1.32 7.54 -8.28
N ASP A 108 -0.49 6.52 -8.44
CA ASP A 108 -0.55 5.28 -7.67
C ASP A 108 0.77 4.97 -6.96
N GLY A 109 1.62 5.96 -6.83
CA GLY A 109 2.86 5.88 -6.07
C GLY A 109 3.38 7.25 -5.70
N PHE A 110 4.11 7.29 -4.58
CA PHE A 110 4.83 8.47 -4.12
C PHE A 110 6.27 8.09 -3.80
N MET A 111 7.18 9.03 -3.98
CA MET A 111 8.56 8.91 -3.49
C MET A 111 9.02 10.25 -2.95
N THR A 112 9.92 10.23 -1.98
CA THR A 112 10.53 11.44 -1.42
C THR A 112 11.85 11.12 -0.72
N ASP A 113 12.74 12.09 -0.64
CA ASP A 113 13.93 12.08 0.22
C ASP A 113 13.87 13.17 1.29
N GLU A 114 12.71 13.81 1.44
CA GLU A 114 12.53 14.85 2.44
C GLU A 114 11.92 14.32 3.72
N LYS A 115 12.41 14.78 4.87
CA LYS A 115 11.94 14.37 6.19
C LYS A 115 10.60 14.99 6.53
N ASP A 116 9.84 14.31 7.38
CA ASP A 116 8.63 14.82 8.00
C ASP A 116 7.52 15.16 7.01
N ILE A 117 7.49 14.46 5.86
CA ILE A 117 6.38 14.54 4.92
C ILE A 117 5.81 13.12 4.77
N PRO A 118 4.71 12.81 5.48
CA PRO A 118 4.09 11.49 5.36
C PRO A 118 3.45 11.29 3.99
N ILE A 119 3.96 10.33 3.23
CA ILE A 119 3.31 9.89 1.99
C ILE A 119 2.32 8.78 2.33
N THR A 120 1.15 8.80 1.72
CA THR A 120 0.06 7.88 2.05
C THR A 120 -0.62 7.32 0.82
N MET A 121 -1.15 6.10 0.95
CA MET A 121 -2.03 5.47 -0.03
C MET A 121 -3.16 4.74 0.69
N ASN A 122 -4.32 4.67 0.08
CA ASN A 122 -5.50 4.01 0.61
C ASN A 122 -5.72 2.66 -0.05
N TYR A 123 -6.15 1.68 0.74
CA TYR A 123 -6.28 0.29 0.28
C TYR A 123 -7.53 -0.38 0.86
N ALA A 124 -8.05 -1.33 0.09
CA ALA A 124 -9.04 -2.31 0.54
C ALA A 124 -8.97 -3.50 -0.44
N ASP A 125 -7.94 -4.31 -0.31
CA ASP A 125 -7.54 -5.49 -1.08
C ASP A 125 -6.28 -5.33 -1.94
N CYS A 126 -6.06 -4.16 -2.55
CA CYS A 126 -4.85 -3.91 -3.34
C CYS A 126 -3.60 -3.98 -2.47
N THR A 127 -2.45 -4.25 -3.08
CA THR A 127 -1.21 -4.51 -2.37
C THR A 127 -0.45 -3.23 -2.05
N PRO A 128 -0.19 -2.91 -0.78
CA PRO A 128 0.73 -1.85 -0.40
C PRO A 128 2.17 -2.30 -0.59
N LEU A 129 2.96 -1.52 -1.32
CA LEU A 129 4.38 -1.76 -1.53
C LEU A 129 5.18 -0.63 -0.90
N PHE A 130 6.02 -0.96 0.06
CA PHE A 130 6.88 -0.02 0.79
C PHE A 130 8.32 -0.20 0.34
N PHE A 131 9.03 0.93 0.16
CA PHE A 131 10.42 0.95 -0.27
C PHE A 131 11.20 1.92 0.59
N TYR A 132 12.31 1.47 1.18
CA TYR A 132 13.18 2.33 1.97
C TYR A 132 14.64 2.11 1.58
N ASP A 133 15.32 3.18 1.21
CA ASP A 133 16.76 3.19 0.99
C ASP A 133 17.44 3.84 2.18
N PRO A 134 18.06 3.05 3.08
CA PRO A 134 18.72 3.62 4.27
C PRO A 134 20.01 4.39 3.95
N VAL A 135 20.61 4.12 2.80
CA VAL A 135 21.87 4.78 2.38
C VAL A 135 21.58 6.20 1.91
N LYS A 136 20.62 6.36 1.01
CA LYS A 136 20.26 7.68 0.45
C LYS A 136 19.19 8.39 1.26
N GLN A 137 18.62 7.74 2.27
CA GLN A 137 17.47 8.26 3.03
C GLN A 137 16.33 8.68 2.11
N ALA A 138 15.86 7.72 1.34
CA ALA A 138 14.76 7.90 0.40
C ALA A 138 13.71 6.82 0.61
N ILE A 139 12.45 7.17 0.39
CA ILE A 139 11.32 6.25 0.54
C ILE A 139 10.41 6.30 -0.68
N ALA A 140 9.64 5.23 -0.85
CA ALA A 140 8.53 5.19 -1.80
C ALA A 140 7.41 4.30 -1.27
N LEU A 141 6.20 4.58 -1.72
CA LEU A 141 5.00 3.82 -1.37
C LEU A 141 4.14 3.71 -2.63
N SER A 142 3.80 2.48 -3.02
CA SER A 142 3.08 2.24 -4.27
C SER A 142 1.83 1.38 -4.06
N HIS A 143 0.86 1.55 -4.95
CA HIS A 143 -0.45 0.88 -4.94
C HIS A 143 -0.45 -0.23 -5.99
N GLY A 144 -0.34 -1.47 -5.54
CA GLY A 144 -0.28 -2.66 -6.40
C GLY A 144 -1.59 -3.44 -6.45
N GLY A 145 -2.64 -2.87 -7.05
CA GLY A 145 -3.78 -3.66 -7.50
C GLY A 145 -3.36 -4.54 -8.67
N TRP A 146 -4.27 -5.37 -9.22
CA TRP A 146 -3.85 -6.26 -10.30
C TRP A 146 -3.35 -5.47 -11.54
N ARG A 147 -3.97 -4.31 -11.84
CA ARG A 147 -3.53 -3.46 -12.97
C ARG A 147 -2.15 -2.85 -12.73
N GLY A 148 -1.93 -2.28 -11.56
CA GLY A 148 -0.63 -1.73 -11.20
C GLY A 148 0.46 -2.81 -11.16
N THR A 149 0.13 -3.98 -10.62
CA THR A 149 1.05 -5.12 -10.58
C THR A 149 1.37 -5.60 -12.01
N ALA A 150 0.36 -5.78 -12.86
CA ALA A 150 0.54 -6.17 -14.26
C ALA A 150 1.30 -5.10 -15.07
N GLY A 151 1.19 -3.83 -14.68
CA GLY A 151 1.98 -2.73 -15.23
C GLY A 151 3.38 -2.64 -14.65
N ASN A 152 3.74 -3.57 -13.76
CA ASN A 152 5.06 -3.66 -13.11
C ASN A 152 5.42 -2.41 -12.29
N ILE A 153 4.46 -1.93 -11.49
CA ILE A 153 4.69 -0.75 -10.64
C ILE A 153 5.87 -0.97 -9.68
N ALA A 154 6.12 -2.21 -9.27
CA ALA A 154 7.26 -2.56 -8.43
C ALA A 154 8.59 -2.14 -9.07
N ALA A 155 8.84 -2.57 -10.31
CA ALA A 155 10.06 -2.22 -11.04
C ALA A 155 10.12 -0.73 -11.37
N LEU A 156 9.00 -0.11 -11.72
CA LEU A 156 8.93 1.31 -12.02
C LEU A 156 9.29 2.16 -10.79
N THR A 157 8.83 1.76 -9.61
CA THR A 157 9.16 2.46 -8.36
C THR A 157 10.66 2.39 -8.06
N VAL A 158 11.25 1.19 -8.19
CA VAL A 158 12.69 1.00 -7.99
C VAL A 158 13.49 1.85 -8.98
N ALA A 159 13.11 1.83 -10.25
CA ALA A 159 13.76 2.62 -11.30
C ALA A 159 13.68 4.13 -11.03
N LYS A 160 12.53 4.60 -10.53
CA LYS A 160 12.34 6.01 -10.16
C LYS A 160 13.22 6.43 -8.98
N MET A 161 13.36 5.57 -7.97
CA MET A 161 14.26 5.84 -6.85
C MET A 161 15.72 5.88 -7.31
N GLU A 162 16.11 4.97 -8.17
CA GLU A 162 17.44 4.94 -8.77
C GLU A 162 17.73 6.25 -9.54
N LYS A 163 16.80 6.66 -10.38
CA LYS A 163 16.94 7.88 -11.20
C LYS A 163 16.96 9.15 -10.37
N ASN A 164 16.07 9.28 -9.37
CA ASN A 164 15.87 10.53 -8.64
C ASN A 164 16.77 10.68 -7.43
N TYR A 165 17.18 9.58 -6.78
CA TYR A 165 17.93 9.62 -5.53
C TYR A 165 19.28 8.91 -5.62
N GLY A 166 19.58 8.29 -6.75
CA GLY A 166 20.79 7.49 -6.89
C GLY A 166 20.79 6.22 -6.07
N SER A 167 19.60 5.75 -5.69
CA SER A 167 19.44 4.52 -4.92
C SER A 167 20.02 3.32 -5.67
N LYS A 168 20.69 2.44 -4.91
CA LYS A 168 21.15 1.16 -5.44
C LYS A 168 20.13 0.09 -5.05
N ARG A 169 19.75 -0.74 -6.01
CA ARG A 169 18.71 -1.76 -5.79
C ARG A 169 19.04 -2.71 -4.64
N LYS A 170 20.31 -3.06 -4.49
CA LYS A 170 20.80 -3.92 -3.39
C LYS A 170 20.63 -3.32 -2.00
N ASP A 171 20.45 -2.00 -1.89
CA ASP A 171 20.32 -1.30 -0.62
C ASP A 171 18.87 -1.12 -0.18
N ILE A 172 17.91 -1.26 -1.09
CA ILE A 172 16.49 -1.00 -0.82
C ILE A 172 15.88 -2.12 -0.01
N LEU A 173 15.20 -1.76 1.09
CA LEU A 173 14.42 -2.66 1.93
C LEU A 173 12.94 -2.49 1.59
N CYS A 174 12.29 -3.58 1.19
CA CYS A 174 10.89 -3.57 0.76
C CYS A 174 10.01 -4.32 1.73
N ALA A 175 8.76 -3.85 1.85
CA ALA A 175 7.73 -4.57 2.59
C ALA A 175 6.45 -4.64 1.75
N ILE A 176 5.75 -5.76 1.87
CA ILE A 176 4.45 -5.99 1.24
C ILE A 176 3.40 -6.03 2.34
N GLY A 177 2.48 -5.08 2.30
CA GLY A 177 1.42 -4.95 3.29
C GLY A 177 0.24 -5.89 3.04
N PRO A 178 -0.81 -5.78 3.86
CA PRO A 178 -1.99 -6.64 3.74
C PRO A 178 -2.70 -6.40 2.41
N ALA A 179 -3.03 -7.51 1.74
CA ALA A 179 -3.70 -7.52 0.44
C ALA A 179 -4.56 -8.77 0.35
N ILE A 180 -5.49 -8.79 -0.60
CA ILE A 180 -6.32 -9.98 -0.81
C ILE A 180 -5.43 -11.16 -1.19
N GLY A 181 -5.61 -12.29 -0.48
CA GLY A 181 -4.80 -13.49 -0.66
C GLY A 181 -5.29 -14.36 -1.80
N LEU A 182 -4.46 -15.33 -2.18
CA LEU A 182 -4.72 -16.26 -3.28
C LEU A 182 -6.11 -16.89 -3.22
N GLU A 183 -6.50 -17.42 -2.07
CA GLU A 183 -7.74 -18.18 -1.92
C GLU A 183 -9.01 -17.32 -2.03
N CYS A 184 -8.86 -16.02 -1.90
CA CYS A 184 -9.97 -15.06 -1.90
C CYS A 184 -10.03 -14.21 -3.17
N PHE A 185 -9.01 -14.29 -4.04
CA PHE A 185 -8.92 -13.43 -5.21
C PHE A 185 -9.22 -14.18 -6.49
N GLU A 186 -10.51 -14.34 -6.78
CA GLU A 186 -10.98 -14.94 -8.02
C GLU A 186 -11.00 -13.89 -9.14
N VAL A 187 -10.39 -14.22 -10.27
CA VAL A 187 -10.28 -13.34 -11.44
C VAL A 187 -10.59 -14.10 -12.71
N GLY A 188 -10.95 -13.37 -13.76
CA GLY A 188 -11.13 -13.96 -15.08
C GLY A 188 -9.78 -14.25 -15.75
N GLU A 189 -9.83 -15.06 -16.80
CA GLU A 189 -8.66 -15.42 -17.60
C GLU A 189 -7.96 -14.18 -18.15
N GLU A 190 -8.72 -13.14 -18.52
CA GLU A 190 -8.18 -11.89 -19.07
C GLU A 190 -7.23 -11.18 -18.11
N VAL A 191 -7.43 -11.32 -16.81
CA VAL A 191 -6.52 -10.76 -15.80
C VAL A 191 -5.21 -11.54 -15.80
N VAL A 192 -5.29 -12.87 -15.78
CA VAL A 192 -4.10 -13.73 -15.77
C VAL A 192 -3.27 -13.50 -17.03
N GLU A 193 -3.92 -13.35 -18.18
CA GLU A 193 -3.23 -13.11 -19.46
C GLU A 193 -2.36 -11.85 -19.45
N GLU A 194 -2.77 -10.80 -18.73
CA GLU A 194 -1.97 -9.59 -18.61
C GLU A 194 -0.61 -9.84 -17.95
N PHE A 195 -0.51 -10.86 -17.13
CA PHE A 195 0.73 -11.21 -16.43
C PHE A 195 1.74 -11.99 -17.27
N TYR A 196 1.33 -12.54 -18.41
CA TYR A 196 2.27 -13.21 -19.34
C TYR A 196 3.29 -12.25 -19.96
N LYS A 197 3.05 -10.95 -19.86
CA LYS A 197 4.04 -9.93 -20.27
C LYS A 197 5.24 -9.88 -19.32
N LEU A 198 5.06 -10.34 -18.07
CA LEU A 198 6.06 -10.24 -17.01
C LEU A 198 6.59 -11.59 -16.55
N PHE A 199 5.81 -12.64 -16.74
CA PHE A 199 6.10 -13.99 -16.23
C PHE A 199 5.95 -15.03 -17.33
N ASN A 200 6.76 -16.08 -17.29
CA ASN A 200 6.60 -17.23 -18.17
C ASN A 200 5.49 -18.17 -17.64
N GLU A 201 5.15 -19.20 -18.40
CA GLU A 201 4.11 -20.17 -18.04
C GLU A 201 4.36 -20.84 -16.70
N LYS A 202 5.60 -21.21 -16.41
CA LYS A 202 5.98 -21.86 -15.15
C LYS A 202 5.74 -20.93 -13.96
N GLU A 203 6.10 -19.67 -14.10
CA GLU A 203 5.86 -18.66 -13.08
C GLU A 203 4.36 -18.41 -12.87
N ILE A 204 3.61 -18.28 -13.97
CA ILE A 204 2.14 -18.11 -13.90
C ILE A 204 1.48 -19.31 -13.20
N SER A 205 1.94 -20.52 -13.47
CA SER A 205 1.39 -21.72 -12.82
C SER A 205 1.62 -21.75 -11.31
N ARG A 206 2.62 -21.03 -10.82
CA ARG A 206 2.90 -20.88 -9.39
C ARG A 206 2.10 -19.75 -8.75
N LEU A 207 1.61 -18.81 -9.55
CA LEU A 207 0.87 -17.63 -9.09
C LEU A 207 -0.64 -17.77 -9.23
N SER A 208 -1.11 -18.81 -9.89
CA SER A 208 -2.53 -18.96 -10.18
C SER A 208 -3.02 -20.40 -10.03
N VAL A 209 -4.31 -20.54 -9.77
CA VAL A 209 -4.98 -21.85 -9.70
C VAL A 209 -6.25 -21.74 -10.55
N LYS A 210 -6.35 -22.60 -11.59
CA LYS A 210 -7.55 -22.64 -12.42
C LYS A 210 -8.66 -23.35 -11.69
N LYS A 211 -9.84 -22.74 -11.67
CA LYS A 211 -11.04 -23.28 -11.05
C LYS A 211 -11.89 -24.02 -12.08
N ALA A 212 -12.79 -24.90 -11.57
CA ALA A 212 -13.69 -25.66 -12.42
C ALA A 212 -14.65 -24.79 -13.26
N ASN A 213 -14.94 -23.57 -12.79
CA ASN A 213 -15.81 -22.61 -13.48
C ASN A 213 -15.08 -21.84 -14.59
N GLY A 214 -13.82 -22.14 -14.87
CA GLY A 214 -13.00 -21.47 -15.88
C GLY A 214 -12.32 -20.19 -15.41
N LYS A 215 -12.60 -19.73 -14.19
CA LYS A 215 -11.92 -18.60 -13.58
C LYS A 215 -10.67 -19.08 -12.86
N TYR A 216 -9.91 -18.12 -12.31
CA TYR A 216 -8.63 -18.38 -11.63
C TYR A 216 -8.62 -17.75 -10.26
N LEU A 217 -7.91 -18.39 -9.34
CA LEU A 217 -7.41 -17.72 -8.14
C LEU A 217 -6.01 -17.19 -8.46
N PHE A 218 -5.73 -15.96 -8.06
CA PHE A 218 -4.45 -15.32 -8.38
C PHE A 218 -3.77 -14.75 -7.13
N ASP A 219 -2.44 -14.94 -7.06
CA ASP A 219 -1.62 -14.59 -5.90
C ASP A 219 -0.92 -13.24 -6.09
N LEU A 220 -1.59 -12.16 -5.68
CA LEU A 220 -1.00 -10.81 -5.75
C LEU A 220 0.22 -10.63 -4.85
N HIS A 221 0.22 -11.22 -3.66
CA HIS A 221 1.37 -11.14 -2.76
C HIS A 221 2.64 -11.68 -3.42
N ASN A 222 2.58 -12.90 -3.92
CA ASN A 222 3.75 -13.53 -4.55
C ASN A 222 4.08 -12.93 -5.90
N ALA A 223 3.10 -12.44 -6.66
CA ALA A 223 3.37 -11.72 -7.90
C ALA A 223 4.22 -10.47 -7.64
N ASN A 224 3.85 -9.68 -6.64
CA ASN A 224 4.61 -8.48 -6.27
C ASN A 224 5.98 -8.84 -5.69
N ARG A 225 6.07 -9.86 -4.83
CA ARG A 225 7.36 -10.34 -4.33
C ARG A 225 8.29 -10.70 -5.49
N ARG A 226 7.78 -11.48 -6.44
CA ARG A 226 8.59 -11.92 -7.58
C ARG A 226 9.02 -10.75 -8.47
N LEU A 227 8.14 -9.77 -8.67
CA LEU A 227 8.47 -8.57 -9.44
C LEU A 227 9.54 -7.71 -8.76
N LEU A 228 9.52 -7.62 -7.43
CA LEU A 228 10.57 -6.95 -6.68
C LEU A 228 11.91 -7.66 -6.85
N GLU A 229 11.93 -8.99 -6.78
CA GLU A 229 13.15 -9.76 -7.01
C GLU A 229 13.67 -9.58 -8.44
N LYS A 230 12.81 -9.63 -9.43
CA LYS A 230 13.17 -9.37 -10.84
C LYS A 230 13.69 -7.95 -11.05
N ALA A 231 13.23 -7.00 -10.25
CA ALA A 231 13.71 -5.63 -10.28
C ALA A 231 15.09 -5.44 -9.61
N GLY A 232 15.66 -6.51 -9.04
CA GLY A 232 16.98 -6.47 -8.44
C GLY A 232 17.00 -6.28 -6.93
N ILE A 233 15.86 -6.36 -6.26
CA ILE A 233 15.80 -6.32 -4.80
C ILE A 233 16.23 -7.69 -4.26
N PRO A 234 17.21 -7.77 -3.35
CA PRO A 234 17.59 -9.05 -2.74
C PRO A 234 16.40 -9.71 -2.04
N ALA A 235 16.29 -11.01 -2.14
CA ALA A 235 15.16 -11.76 -1.55
C ALA A 235 15.03 -11.54 -0.04
N ASP A 236 16.15 -11.43 0.68
CA ASP A 236 16.18 -11.15 2.11
C ASP A 236 15.87 -9.68 2.48
N HIS A 237 15.73 -8.81 1.49
CA HIS A 237 15.28 -7.43 1.66
C HIS A 237 13.77 -7.26 1.40
N ILE A 238 13.03 -8.36 1.26
CA ILE A 238 11.59 -8.31 1.00
C ILE A 238 10.86 -9.00 2.14
N GLU A 239 10.10 -8.22 2.90
CA GLU A 239 9.25 -8.73 3.97
C GLU A 239 7.80 -8.71 3.53
N ASP A 240 7.16 -9.88 3.42
CA ASP A 240 5.72 -9.97 3.15
C ASP A 240 4.99 -10.26 4.46
N CYS A 241 4.02 -9.42 4.83
CA CYS A 241 3.24 -9.64 6.05
C CYS A 241 2.36 -10.90 5.97
N GLY A 242 2.04 -11.36 4.76
CA GLY A 242 1.27 -12.59 4.55
C GLY A 242 -0.19 -12.52 4.96
N LEU A 243 -0.75 -11.33 5.21
CA LEU A 243 -2.13 -11.17 5.68
C LEU A 243 -3.08 -10.91 4.52
N CYS A 244 -4.21 -11.64 4.54
CA CYS A 244 -5.30 -11.47 3.58
C CYS A 244 -6.33 -10.48 4.13
N THR A 245 -6.62 -9.43 3.40
CA THR A 245 -7.61 -8.41 3.79
C THR A 245 -9.03 -8.96 3.80
N TYR A 246 -9.35 -9.89 2.90
CA TYR A 246 -10.66 -10.53 2.85
C TYR A 246 -10.91 -11.41 4.08
N CYS A 247 -9.90 -12.19 4.50
CA CYS A 247 -10.02 -13.12 5.63
C CYS A 247 -10.05 -12.41 6.99
N HIS A 248 -9.47 -11.21 7.09
CA HIS A 248 -9.34 -10.48 8.34
C HIS A 248 -10.30 -9.30 8.40
N ASP A 249 -11.59 -9.58 8.50
CA ASP A 249 -12.65 -8.58 8.62
C ASP A 249 -12.52 -7.72 9.88
N ASP A 250 -11.96 -8.29 10.94
CA ASP A 250 -11.69 -7.60 12.20
C ASP A 250 -10.57 -6.56 12.09
N LEU A 251 -9.67 -6.71 11.12
CA LEU A 251 -8.48 -5.86 10.98
C LEU A 251 -8.56 -4.89 9.80
N PHE A 252 -9.07 -5.33 8.67
CA PHE A 252 -8.94 -4.58 7.41
C PHE A 252 -10.26 -4.46 6.66
N TYR A 253 -10.36 -3.40 5.86
CA TYR A 253 -11.42 -3.26 4.88
C TYR A 253 -11.13 -4.16 3.68
N SER A 254 -12.18 -4.65 3.04
CA SER A 254 -12.07 -5.42 1.81
C SER A 254 -13.15 -5.02 0.82
N TYR A 255 -12.74 -4.52 -0.33
CA TYR A 255 -13.64 -4.16 -1.43
C TYR A 255 -14.40 -5.40 -1.93
N ARG A 256 -13.69 -6.51 -2.12
CA ARG A 256 -14.25 -7.76 -2.61
C ARG A 256 -15.28 -8.33 -1.63
N ARG A 257 -14.97 -8.37 -0.34
CA ARG A 257 -15.86 -8.91 0.70
C ARG A 257 -17.13 -8.08 0.82
N SER A 258 -17.05 -6.78 0.69
CA SER A 258 -18.16 -5.85 0.92
C SER A 258 -19.00 -5.55 -0.33
N GLY A 259 -18.62 -6.08 -1.49
CA GLY A 259 -19.27 -5.73 -2.75
C GLY A 259 -19.02 -4.29 -3.19
N GLY A 260 -17.92 -3.69 -2.73
CA GLY A 260 -17.48 -2.37 -3.15
C GLY A 260 -17.86 -1.22 -2.22
N LYS A 261 -18.78 -1.43 -1.27
CA LYS A 261 -19.19 -0.36 -0.34
C LYS A 261 -18.53 -0.56 1.01
N THR A 262 -17.39 0.10 1.20
CA THR A 262 -16.58 -0.04 2.41
C THR A 262 -15.60 1.15 2.53
N GLY A 263 -14.99 1.23 3.72
CA GLY A 263 -13.90 2.19 3.96
C GLY A 263 -12.58 1.75 3.34
N ARG A 264 -11.55 2.49 3.71
CA ARG A 264 -10.14 2.20 3.32
C ARG A 264 -9.25 2.26 4.54
N HIS A 265 -8.32 1.31 4.65
CA HIS A 265 -7.18 1.46 5.54
C HIS A 265 -6.08 2.22 4.80
N MET A 266 -5.16 2.81 5.55
CA MET A 266 -4.14 3.69 4.97
C MET A 266 -2.74 3.20 5.32
N ALA A 267 -1.91 3.08 4.28
CA ALA A 267 -0.48 2.93 4.45
C ALA A 267 0.15 4.31 4.55
N VAL A 268 1.10 4.46 5.47
CA VAL A 268 1.85 5.70 5.70
C VAL A 268 3.33 5.38 5.73
N MET A 269 4.12 6.23 5.10
CA MET A 269 5.57 6.14 5.16
C MET A 269 6.17 7.54 5.29
N ALA A 270 7.09 7.72 6.22
CA ALA A 270 7.74 9.03 6.46
C ALA A 270 9.17 8.85 6.94
N LEU A 271 10.08 9.63 6.36
CA LEU A 271 11.44 9.79 6.91
C LEU A 271 11.36 10.67 8.16
N VAL A 272 12.03 10.26 9.20
CA VAL A 272 12.02 10.98 10.49
C VAL A 272 13.42 11.31 11.00
#